data_6f16ead2ef5008a74a629528946b7afc
#
_entry.id   6f16ead2ef5008a74a629528946b7afc
#
_cell.length_a   1.000
_cell.length_b   1.000
_cell.length_c   1.000
_cell.angle_alpha   90.00
_cell.angle_beta   90.00
_cell.angle_gamma   90.00
#
_symmetry.space_group_name_H-M   'P 1'
#
loop_
_entity.id
_entity.type
_entity.pdbx_description
1 polymer ?
#
loop_
_entity_poly.entity_id
_entity_poly.type
_entity_poly.pdbx_seq_one_letter_code
_entity_poly.pdbx_strand_id
1 'polypeptide(L)'
;MRLIIKQSLLLIMLAFCHFAVAQPTFNDKVNREEAFLAVKEMKYGGVLVVRLKTNHIKIKSLQKELSNPNLKPGKRKRIQGILDETITRKDAINSTMANAFLDSFSFCPIYLCYDSSANTLKSAKTGIFLNRDLQIDPTISIPDTSNIFIAYYHEKSGDYPTDGLMIRRLSKTLNEPFPHYTAIKESFINEMNTPRLRKVIVILDDKLGKLLARAENRE
;
A
#
# COMPACT_ATOMS: atom_id res chain seq x y z
N MET A 1 -40.14 34.15 -35.74
CA MET A 1 -39.98 32.69 -35.85
C MET A 1 -38.55 32.20 -35.58
N ARG A 2 -37.47 32.78 -36.13
CA ARG A 2 -36.08 32.34 -35.89
C ARG A 2 -35.60 32.50 -34.45
N LEU A 3 -36.09 33.46 -33.65
CA LEU A 3 -35.68 33.69 -32.27
C LEU A 3 -36.21 32.61 -31.29
N ILE A 4 -37.47 32.16 -31.52
CA ILE A 4 -38.14 31.15 -30.70
C ILE A 4 -37.43 29.78 -30.83
N ILE A 5 -37.02 29.44 -32.06
CA ILE A 5 -36.29 28.19 -32.33
C ILE A 5 -34.94 28.15 -31.62
N LYS A 6 -34.20 29.30 -31.57
CA LYS A 6 -32.93 29.38 -30.88
C LYS A 6 -33.05 29.23 -29.35
N GLN A 7 -34.11 29.80 -28.76
CA GLN A 7 -34.36 29.67 -27.31
C GLN A 7 -34.78 28.24 -26.93
N SER A 8 -35.60 27.57 -27.76
CA SER A 8 -35.97 26.17 -27.53
C SER A 8 -34.77 25.22 -27.64
N LEU A 9 -33.85 25.45 -28.57
CA LEU A 9 -32.65 24.64 -28.75
C LEU A 9 -31.67 24.80 -27.54
N LEU A 10 -31.57 26.00 -27.00
CA LEU A 10 -30.75 26.29 -25.81
C LEU A 10 -31.30 25.61 -24.55
N LEU A 11 -32.62 25.57 -24.37
CA LEU A 11 -33.30 24.89 -23.26
C LEU A 11 -33.11 23.39 -23.33
N ILE A 12 -33.19 22.80 -24.52
CA ILE A 12 -32.96 21.38 -24.73
C ILE A 12 -31.50 21.00 -24.43
N MET A 13 -30.53 21.81 -24.88
CA MET A 13 -29.10 21.60 -24.52
C MET A 13 -28.83 21.70 -23.02
N LEU A 14 -29.45 22.67 -22.32
CA LEU A 14 -29.33 22.79 -20.87
C LEU A 14 -29.97 21.59 -20.13
N ALA A 15 -31.09 21.07 -20.60
CA ALA A 15 -31.72 19.87 -20.04
C ALA A 15 -30.84 18.62 -20.24
N PHE A 16 -30.17 18.45 -21.38
CA PHE A 16 -29.24 17.35 -21.60
C PHE A 16 -27.98 17.44 -20.73
N CYS A 17 -27.48 18.66 -20.42
CA CYS A 17 -26.35 18.82 -19.50
C CYS A 17 -26.69 18.42 -18.06
N HIS A 18 -27.94 18.52 -17.61
CA HIS A 18 -28.34 18.11 -16.28
C HIS A 18 -28.55 16.59 -16.11
N PHE A 19 -28.78 15.85 -17.20
CA PHE A 19 -28.85 14.38 -17.15
C PHE A 19 -27.50 13.67 -17.20
N ALA A 20 -26.40 14.41 -17.43
CA ALA A 20 -25.02 13.87 -17.38
C ALA A 20 -24.48 13.72 -15.95
N VAL A 21 -25.27 14.06 -14.89
CA VAL A 21 -24.87 13.88 -13.51
C VAL A 21 -25.05 12.42 -13.08
N ALA A 22 -23.95 11.70 -13.18
CA ALA A 22 -23.59 10.59 -12.29
C ALA A 22 -24.58 9.42 -12.21
N GLN A 23 -24.84 8.74 -13.31
CA GLN A 23 -25.07 7.30 -13.18
C GLN A 23 -23.73 6.68 -12.76
N PRO A 24 -23.66 5.95 -11.61
CA PRO A 24 -22.46 5.19 -11.29
C PRO A 24 -22.13 4.30 -12.48
N THR A 25 -20.91 4.43 -13.01
CA THR A 25 -20.51 3.62 -14.16
C THR A 25 -20.61 2.14 -13.78
N PHE A 26 -20.85 1.26 -14.75
CA PHE A 26 -20.89 -0.20 -14.51
C PHE A 26 -19.63 -0.64 -13.68
N ASN A 27 -18.49 -0.05 -13.94
CA ASN A 27 -17.26 -0.27 -13.18
C ASN A 27 -17.40 0.08 -11.69
N ASP A 28 -18.14 1.14 -11.31
CA ASP A 28 -18.28 1.54 -9.90
C ASP A 28 -19.09 0.51 -9.10
N LYS A 29 -20.10 -0.11 -9.72
CA LYS A 29 -20.87 -1.18 -9.07
C LYS A 29 -20.01 -2.43 -8.86
N VAL A 30 -19.27 -2.86 -9.88
CA VAL A 30 -18.36 -4.02 -9.82
C VAL A 30 -17.26 -3.78 -8.78
N ASN A 31 -16.62 -2.62 -8.80
CA ASN A 31 -15.58 -2.25 -7.84
C ASN A 31 -16.12 -2.26 -6.40
N ARG A 32 -17.36 -1.82 -6.19
CA ARG A 32 -17.99 -1.80 -4.86
C ARG A 32 -18.26 -3.22 -4.36
N GLU A 33 -18.80 -4.10 -5.19
CA GLU A 33 -19.06 -5.50 -4.82
C GLU A 33 -17.72 -6.22 -4.52
N GLU A 34 -16.70 -5.98 -5.32
CA GLU A 34 -15.37 -6.50 -5.09
C GLU A 34 -14.76 -5.98 -3.77
N ALA A 35 -14.92 -4.69 -3.47
CA ALA A 35 -14.44 -4.10 -2.23
C ALA A 35 -15.13 -4.68 -1.00
N PHE A 36 -16.44 -4.94 -1.09
CA PHE A 36 -17.22 -5.57 -0.01
C PHE A 36 -16.81 -7.02 0.21
N LEU A 37 -16.61 -7.78 -0.87
CA LEU A 37 -16.08 -9.14 -0.76
C LEU A 37 -14.66 -9.13 -0.14
N ALA A 38 -13.79 -8.24 -0.62
CA ALA A 38 -12.42 -8.15 -0.14
C ALA A 38 -12.34 -7.82 1.36
N VAL A 39 -13.16 -6.87 1.85
CA VAL A 39 -13.13 -6.49 3.26
C VAL A 39 -13.67 -7.60 4.17
N LYS A 40 -14.71 -8.34 3.75
CA LYS A 40 -15.21 -9.52 4.45
C LYS A 40 -14.17 -10.65 4.49
N GLU A 41 -13.57 -10.98 3.36
CA GLU A 41 -12.49 -11.97 3.28
C GLU A 41 -11.30 -11.59 4.16
N MET A 42 -10.92 -10.31 4.19
CA MET A 42 -9.83 -9.82 5.03
C MET A 42 -10.16 -9.98 6.52
N LYS A 43 -11.41 -9.70 6.93
CA LYS A 43 -11.84 -9.78 8.33
C LYS A 43 -11.99 -11.21 8.82
N TYR A 44 -12.65 -12.09 8.03
CA TYR A 44 -13.12 -13.39 8.51
C TYR A 44 -12.23 -14.58 8.16
N GLY A 45 -11.13 -14.38 7.47
CA GLY A 45 -10.18 -15.46 7.14
C GLY A 45 -8.93 -14.95 6.45
N GLY A 46 -8.77 -13.63 6.40
CA GLY A 46 -7.61 -13.00 5.78
C GLY A 46 -6.49 -12.70 6.75
N VAL A 47 -5.32 -12.47 6.18
CA VAL A 47 -4.13 -11.98 6.88
C VAL A 47 -3.51 -10.83 6.10
N LEU A 48 -2.93 -9.86 6.81
CA LEU A 48 -2.18 -8.76 6.23
C LEU A 48 -0.69 -9.01 6.35
N VAL A 49 -0.03 -9.21 5.22
CA VAL A 49 1.44 -9.32 5.17
C VAL A 49 2.03 -7.94 4.88
N VAL A 50 2.69 -7.36 5.86
CA VAL A 50 3.41 -6.09 5.72
C VAL A 50 4.77 -6.36 5.09
N ARG A 51 4.95 -5.86 3.87
CA ARG A 51 6.17 -6.06 3.08
C ARG A 51 7.16 -4.94 3.34
N LEU A 52 8.32 -5.29 3.88
CA LEU A 52 9.42 -4.40 4.21
C LEU A 52 10.45 -4.37 3.07
N LYS A 53 11.05 -3.21 2.82
CA LYS A 53 12.02 -3.02 1.73
C LYS A 53 13.41 -3.55 2.12
N THR A 54 14.02 -4.33 1.25
CA THR A 54 15.44 -4.72 1.40
C THR A 54 16.40 -3.79 0.67
N ASN A 55 15.93 -3.10 -0.37
CA ASN A 55 16.77 -2.31 -1.28
C ASN A 55 17.97 -3.10 -1.85
N HIS A 56 17.89 -4.44 -1.88
CA HIS A 56 19.01 -5.33 -2.15
C HIS A 56 19.70 -5.07 -3.49
N ILE A 57 18.93 -4.74 -4.54
CA ILE A 57 19.49 -4.45 -5.88
C ILE A 57 20.37 -3.20 -5.82
N LYS A 58 19.88 -2.11 -5.21
CA LYS A 58 20.62 -0.84 -5.07
C LYS A 58 21.84 -1.03 -4.19
N ILE A 59 21.70 -1.67 -3.04
CA ILE A 59 22.80 -1.95 -2.11
C ILE A 59 23.88 -2.79 -2.79
N LYS A 60 23.51 -3.89 -3.45
CA LYS A 60 24.44 -4.77 -4.16
C LYS A 60 25.16 -4.02 -5.31
N SER A 61 24.48 -3.16 -6.04
CA SER A 61 25.08 -2.34 -7.09
C SER A 61 26.12 -1.37 -6.55
N LEU A 62 25.81 -0.67 -5.45
CA LEU A 62 26.74 0.26 -4.80
C LEU A 62 27.96 -0.48 -4.21
N GLN A 63 27.75 -1.63 -3.58
CA GLN A 63 28.84 -2.49 -3.08
C GLN A 63 29.74 -2.99 -4.20
N LYS A 64 29.16 -3.42 -5.33
CA LYS A 64 29.92 -3.82 -6.52
C LYS A 64 30.77 -2.66 -7.06
N GLU A 65 30.23 -1.44 -7.09
CA GLU A 65 31.00 -0.28 -7.55
C GLU A 65 32.13 0.05 -6.58
N LEU A 66 31.93 -0.05 -5.27
CA LEU A 66 32.95 0.15 -4.25
C LEU A 66 34.08 -0.90 -4.30
N SER A 67 33.81 -2.11 -4.77
CA SER A 67 34.82 -3.16 -4.92
C SER A 67 35.79 -2.91 -6.09
N ASN A 68 35.55 -1.91 -6.95
CA ASN A 68 36.45 -1.56 -8.04
C ASN A 68 37.75 -0.94 -7.48
N PRO A 69 38.94 -1.58 -7.68
CA PRO A 69 40.20 -1.07 -7.16
C PRO A 69 40.61 0.27 -7.81
N ASN A 70 40.17 0.53 -9.04
CA ASN A 70 40.52 1.73 -9.79
C ASN A 70 39.58 2.92 -9.50
N LEU A 71 38.70 2.80 -8.52
CA LEU A 71 37.76 3.87 -8.19
C LEU A 71 38.49 5.04 -7.52
N LYS A 72 38.35 6.25 -8.11
CA LYS A 72 38.95 7.48 -7.58
C LYS A 72 38.49 7.74 -6.12
N PRO A 73 39.37 8.21 -5.20
CA PRO A 73 39.03 8.40 -3.80
C PRO A 73 37.78 9.24 -3.54
N GLY A 74 37.62 10.37 -4.25
CA GLY A 74 36.43 11.22 -4.14
C GLY A 74 35.12 10.52 -4.56
N LYS A 75 35.16 9.72 -5.62
CA LYS A 75 34.01 8.94 -6.06
C LYS A 75 33.69 7.81 -5.05
N ARG A 76 34.72 7.15 -4.50
CA ARG A 76 34.57 6.12 -3.45
C ARG A 76 33.85 6.68 -2.24
N LYS A 77 34.29 7.84 -1.71
CA LYS A 77 33.66 8.51 -0.58
C LYS A 77 32.19 8.84 -0.85
N ARG A 78 31.87 9.35 -2.04
CA ARG A 78 30.48 9.65 -2.44
C ARG A 78 29.61 8.41 -2.48
N ILE A 79 30.09 7.31 -3.09
CA ILE A 79 29.34 6.06 -3.19
C ILE A 79 29.13 5.44 -1.82
N GLN A 80 30.14 5.46 -0.95
CA GLN A 80 30.04 5.00 0.43
C GLN A 80 28.95 5.79 1.17
N GLY A 81 28.94 7.11 1.08
CA GLY A 81 27.88 7.93 1.68
C GLY A 81 26.46 7.57 1.18
N ILE A 82 26.30 7.33 -0.12
CA ILE A 82 25.01 6.88 -0.69
C ILE A 82 24.62 5.50 -0.15
N LEU A 83 25.57 4.58 0.00
CA LEU A 83 25.33 3.24 0.54
C LEU A 83 24.87 3.34 2.00
N ASP A 84 25.60 4.08 2.82
CA ASP A 84 25.32 4.25 4.25
C ASP A 84 23.95 4.91 4.47
N GLU A 85 23.64 5.97 3.71
CA GLU A 85 22.32 6.62 3.72
C GLU A 85 21.20 5.66 3.30
N THR A 86 21.43 4.85 2.24
CA THR A 86 20.45 3.88 1.73
C THR A 86 20.14 2.83 2.81
N ILE A 87 21.14 2.32 3.52
CA ILE A 87 20.97 1.32 4.58
C ILE A 87 20.24 1.95 5.76
N THR A 88 20.72 3.08 6.26
CA THR A 88 20.14 3.77 7.43
C THR A 88 18.67 4.13 7.18
N ARG A 89 18.36 4.69 6.00
CA ARG A 89 16.99 5.03 5.63
C ARG A 89 16.08 3.80 5.51
N LYS A 90 16.57 2.73 4.90
CA LYS A 90 15.85 1.45 4.79
C LYS A 90 15.50 0.89 6.18
N ASP A 91 16.48 0.87 7.10
CA ASP A 91 16.29 0.30 8.44
C ASP A 91 15.30 1.15 9.25
N ALA A 92 15.40 2.47 9.19
CA ALA A 92 14.46 3.38 9.84
C ALA A 92 13.03 3.20 9.30
N ILE A 93 12.85 3.09 7.98
CA ILE A 93 11.54 2.85 7.35
C ILE A 93 10.96 1.52 7.82
N ASN A 94 11.73 0.45 7.75
CA ASN A 94 11.28 -0.89 8.09
C ASN A 94 10.87 -0.99 9.56
N SER A 95 11.70 -0.49 10.49
CA SER A 95 11.37 -0.47 11.92
C SER A 95 10.11 0.35 12.21
N THR A 96 9.99 1.52 11.58
CA THR A 96 8.81 2.37 11.74
C THR A 96 7.54 1.69 11.24
N MET A 97 7.61 1.07 10.05
CA MET A 97 6.49 0.32 9.45
C MET A 97 6.08 -0.86 10.33
N ALA A 98 7.03 -1.71 10.72
CA ALA A 98 6.77 -2.88 11.54
C ALA A 98 6.10 -2.50 12.87
N ASN A 99 6.72 -1.57 13.62
CA ASN A 99 6.19 -1.14 14.91
C ASN A 99 4.81 -0.50 14.78
N ALA A 100 4.62 0.37 13.79
CA ALA A 100 3.34 1.06 13.62
C ALA A 100 2.20 0.08 13.29
N PHE A 101 2.43 -0.91 12.43
CA PHE A 101 1.43 -1.94 12.13
C PHE A 101 1.18 -2.85 13.34
N LEU A 102 2.23 -3.41 13.94
CA LEU A 102 2.10 -4.33 15.08
C LEU A 102 1.41 -3.69 16.30
N ASP A 103 1.58 -2.38 16.48
CA ASP A 103 1.03 -1.66 17.63
C ASP A 103 -0.37 -1.05 17.37
N SER A 104 -0.79 -0.88 16.12
CA SER A 104 -1.96 -0.03 15.81
C SER A 104 -2.96 -0.60 14.82
N PHE A 105 -2.65 -1.70 14.14
CA PHE A 105 -3.59 -2.34 13.22
C PHE A 105 -4.26 -3.53 13.91
N SER A 106 -5.59 -3.59 13.89
CA SER A 106 -6.37 -4.60 14.60
C SER A 106 -7.40 -5.32 13.73
N PHE A 107 -7.54 -4.91 12.48
CA PHE A 107 -8.61 -5.40 11.60
C PHE A 107 -8.50 -6.90 11.28
N CYS A 108 -7.29 -7.41 11.06
CA CYS A 108 -6.99 -8.84 10.85
C CYS A 108 -5.57 -9.16 11.33
N PRO A 109 -5.18 -10.46 11.43
CA PRO A 109 -3.82 -10.85 11.80
C PRO A 109 -2.75 -10.26 10.88
N ILE A 110 -1.61 -9.86 11.47
CA ILE A 110 -0.48 -9.24 10.76
C ILE A 110 0.71 -10.19 10.73
N TYR A 111 1.39 -10.23 9.59
CA TYR A 111 2.67 -10.87 9.39
C TYR A 111 3.65 -9.90 8.71
N LEU A 112 4.93 -10.01 9.04
CA LEU A 112 5.97 -9.19 8.43
C LEU A 112 6.80 -10.07 7.48
N CYS A 113 7.19 -9.55 6.32
CA CYS A 113 8.16 -10.20 5.44
C CYS A 113 9.00 -9.17 4.67
N TYR A 114 10.16 -9.58 4.17
CA TYR A 114 10.91 -8.76 3.24
C TYR A 114 10.37 -8.84 1.81
N ASP A 115 10.58 -7.77 1.03
CA ASP A 115 10.19 -7.71 -0.38
C ASP A 115 10.92 -8.76 -1.26
N SER A 116 12.11 -9.17 -0.87
CA SER A 116 12.84 -10.27 -1.50
C SER A 116 12.11 -11.62 -1.42
N SER A 117 11.24 -11.80 -0.41
CA SER A 117 10.43 -13.01 -0.22
C SER A 117 9.03 -12.92 -0.87
N ALA A 118 8.71 -11.82 -1.54
CA ALA A 118 7.37 -11.58 -2.07
C ALA A 118 6.90 -12.64 -3.10
N ASN A 119 7.81 -13.16 -3.91
CA ASN A 119 7.50 -14.21 -4.88
C ASN A 119 7.22 -15.56 -4.20
N THR A 120 7.84 -15.78 -3.05
CA THR A 120 7.70 -17.01 -2.26
C THR A 120 6.39 -17.04 -1.47
N LEU A 121 5.76 -15.88 -1.19
CA LEU A 121 4.48 -15.78 -0.47
C LEU A 121 3.35 -16.61 -1.09
N LYS A 122 3.40 -16.90 -2.39
CA LYS A 122 2.40 -17.74 -3.07
C LYS A 122 2.49 -19.21 -2.67
N SER A 123 3.68 -19.68 -2.35
CA SER A 123 3.97 -21.10 -2.09
C SER A 123 4.47 -21.37 -0.67
N ALA A 124 5.17 -20.44 -0.03
CA ALA A 124 5.70 -20.61 1.31
C ALA A 124 4.76 -20.00 2.35
N LYS A 125 4.33 -20.82 3.29
CA LYS A 125 3.50 -20.43 4.44
C LYS A 125 4.30 -20.28 5.73
N THR A 126 5.60 -20.56 5.69
CA THR A 126 6.53 -20.49 6.81
C THR A 126 7.95 -20.18 6.31
N GLY A 127 8.86 -19.84 7.22
CA GLY A 127 10.29 -19.66 6.93
C GLY A 127 10.66 -18.32 6.23
N ILE A 128 9.69 -17.43 6.00
CA ILE A 128 9.91 -16.14 5.36
C ILE A 128 9.41 -14.96 6.20
N PHE A 129 8.77 -15.25 7.32
CA PHE A 129 8.19 -14.22 8.18
C PHE A 129 9.18 -13.74 9.22
N LEU A 130 8.99 -12.51 9.65
CA LEU A 130 9.88 -11.83 10.57
C LEU A 130 9.20 -11.70 11.93
N ASN A 131 10.01 -11.84 12.98
CA ASN A 131 9.62 -11.44 14.33
C ASN A 131 9.67 -9.89 14.48
N ARG A 132 9.40 -9.40 15.69
CA ARG A 132 9.40 -7.96 15.99
C ARG A 132 10.78 -7.31 15.81
N ASP A 133 11.86 -8.10 15.94
CA ASP A 133 13.24 -7.63 15.75
C ASP A 133 13.68 -7.67 14.29
N LEU A 134 12.74 -7.92 13.37
CA LEU A 134 12.95 -8.03 11.93
C LEU A 134 13.92 -9.16 11.53
N GLN A 135 14.00 -10.21 12.36
CA GLN A 135 14.73 -11.43 12.07
C GLN A 135 13.77 -12.50 11.56
N ILE A 136 14.22 -13.30 10.60
CA ILE A 136 13.42 -14.45 10.11
C ILE A 136 13.17 -15.41 11.27
N ASP A 137 11.90 -15.70 11.52
CA ASP A 137 11.47 -16.65 12.53
C ASP A 137 10.76 -17.83 11.85
N PRO A 138 11.37 -19.02 11.81
CA PRO A 138 10.82 -20.19 11.14
C PRO A 138 9.58 -20.74 11.83
N THR A 139 9.29 -20.33 13.08
CA THR A 139 8.10 -20.78 13.82
C THR A 139 6.84 -20.02 13.39
N ILE A 140 6.99 -18.85 12.77
CA ILE A 140 5.86 -18.07 12.29
C ILE A 140 5.34 -18.67 10.98
N SER A 141 4.05 -18.98 10.96
CA SER A 141 3.36 -19.52 9.79
C SER A 141 2.00 -18.86 9.55
N ILE A 142 1.60 -18.76 8.29
CA ILE A 142 0.25 -18.36 7.88
C ILE A 142 -0.59 -19.62 7.66
N PRO A 143 -1.85 -19.66 8.16
CA PRO A 143 -2.76 -20.76 7.87
C PRO A 143 -2.98 -20.95 6.35
N ASP A 144 -3.05 -22.19 5.88
CA ASP A 144 -3.17 -22.52 4.43
C ASP A 144 -4.43 -21.95 3.78
N THR A 145 -5.49 -21.80 4.55
CA THR A 145 -6.80 -21.28 4.10
C THR A 145 -6.89 -19.76 4.09
N SER A 146 -5.82 -19.06 4.49
CA SER A 146 -5.87 -17.60 4.62
C SER A 146 -5.85 -16.87 3.29
N ASN A 147 -6.75 -15.91 3.14
CA ASN A 147 -6.67 -14.91 2.07
C ASN A 147 -5.56 -13.90 2.39
N ILE A 148 -4.54 -13.84 1.53
CA ILE A 148 -3.37 -12.99 1.77
C ILE A 148 -3.57 -11.62 1.13
N PHE A 149 -3.54 -10.59 1.98
CA PHE A 149 -3.41 -9.19 1.59
C PHE A 149 -2.00 -8.71 1.88
N ILE A 150 -1.49 -7.79 1.05
CA ILE A 150 -0.15 -7.25 1.17
C ILE A 150 -0.25 -5.75 1.41
N ALA A 151 0.35 -5.27 2.51
CA ALA A 151 0.60 -3.86 2.74
C ALA A 151 2.07 -3.53 2.46
N TYR A 152 2.33 -2.38 1.84
CA TYR A 152 3.68 -1.88 1.62
C TYR A 152 3.74 -0.36 1.50
N TYR A 153 4.90 0.18 1.82
CA TYR A 153 5.18 1.59 1.58
C TYR A 153 5.41 1.83 0.10
N HIS A 154 4.62 2.74 -0.46
CA HIS A 154 4.70 3.18 -1.85
C HIS A 154 5.32 4.58 -1.90
N GLU A 155 6.42 4.72 -2.64
CA GLU A 155 7.00 6.03 -2.96
C GLU A 155 6.19 6.66 -4.08
N LYS A 156 6.07 7.99 -4.05
CA LYS A 156 5.32 8.73 -5.07
C LYS A 156 5.70 8.33 -6.48
N SER A 157 4.71 8.17 -7.34
CA SER A 157 4.85 7.83 -8.75
C SER A 157 3.75 8.52 -9.56
N GLY A 158 3.74 8.33 -10.88
CA GLY A 158 2.79 9.00 -11.77
C GLY A 158 1.33 8.90 -11.35
N ASP A 159 0.89 7.70 -10.93
CA ASP A 159 -0.50 7.45 -10.53
C ASP A 159 -0.80 7.91 -9.09
N TYR A 160 0.23 8.06 -8.25
CA TYR A 160 0.12 8.44 -6.84
C TYR A 160 1.09 9.58 -6.56
N PRO A 161 0.60 10.84 -6.48
CA PRO A 161 1.45 12.03 -6.38
C PRO A 161 2.13 12.21 -5.03
N THR A 162 1.77 11.40 -4.03
CA THR A 162 2.36 11.41 -2.69
C THR A 162 2.83 10.01 -2.31
N ASP A 163 3.70 9.92 -1.32
CA ASP A 163 3.99 8.64 -0.68
C ASP A 163 2.76 8.12 0.05
N GLY A 164 2.67 6.80 0.20
CA GLY A 164 1.50 6.21 0.85
C GLY A 164 1.68 4.77 1.28
N LEU A 165 0.69 4.29 2.02
CA LEU A 165 0.49 2.87 2.27
C LEU A 165 -0.41 2.31 1.18
N MET A 166 0.07 1.26 0.52
CA MET A 166 -0.72 0.49 -0.45
C MET A 166 -1.16 -0.82 0.17
N ILE A 167 -2.42 -1.20 -0.06
CA ILE A 167 -2.94 -2.54 0.24
C ILE A 167 -3.47 -3.16 -1.04
N ARG A 168 -3.11 -4.42 -1.28
CA ARG A 168 -3.64 -5.21 -2.40
C ARG A 168 -3.82 -6.66 -1.99
N ARG A 169 -4.59 -7.41 -2.75
CA ARG A 169 -4.54 -8.89 -2.67
C ARG A 169 -3.21 -9.40 -3.21
N LEU A 170 -2.83 -10.59 -2.82
CA LEU A 170 -1.61 -11.22 -3.34
C LEU A 170 -1.60 -11.31 -4.88
N SER A 171 -2.77 -11.55 -5.49
CA SER A 171 -2.91 -11.79 -6.93
C SER A 171 -3.30 -10.56 -7.74
N LYS A 172 -3.93 -9.54 -7.13
CA LYS A 172 -4.44 -8.36 -7.86
C LYS A 172 -4.52 -7.10 -7.00
N THR A 173 -4.53 -5.97 -7.68
CA THR A 173 -4.82 -4.66 -7.08
C THR A 173 -6.32 -4.58 -6.74
N LEU A 174 -6.64 -3.83 -5.70
CA LEU A 174 -8.00 -3.49 -5.29
C LEU A 174 -8.30 -2.06 -5.71
N ASN A 175 -9.56 -1.77 -6.02
CA ASN A 175 -10.02 -0.46 -6.43
C ASN A 175 -10.90 0.19 -5.35
N GLU A 176 -11.12 1.50 -5.48
CA GLU A 176 -12.12 2.18 -4.66
C GLU A 176 -13.51 1.52 -4.80
N PRO A 177 -14.29 1.41 -3.73
CA PRO A 177 -14.12 2.06 -2.42
C PRO A 177 -13.26 1.30 -1.40
N PHE A 178 -12.55 0.23 -1.78
CA PHE A 178 -11.59 -0.39 -0.89
C PHE A 178 -10.45 0.59 -0.59
N PRO A 179 -10.01 0.77 0.68
CA PRO A 179 -8.95 1.71 1.03
C PRO A 179 -7.56 1.18 0.62
N HIS A 180 -7.38 0.90 -0.69
CA HIS A 180 -6.16 0.32 -1.25
C HIS A 180 -4.96 1.26 -1.18
N TYR A 181 -5.20 2.57 -1.07
CA TYR A 181 -4.17 3.58 -0.92
C TYR A 181 -4.52 4.57 0.20
N THR A 182 -3.56 4.83 1.07
CA THR A 182 -3.67 5.85 2.11
C THR A 182 -2.46 6.76 2.05
N ALA A 183 -2.67 8.01 1.62
CA ALA A 183 -1.61 8.99 1.45
C ALA A 183 -0.90 9.30 2.77
N ILE A 184 0.42 9.42 2.71
CA ILE A 184 1.28 9.89 3.78
C ILE A 184 1.78 11.28 3.37
N LYS A 185 1.50 12.32 4.18
CA LYS A 185 1.89 13.69 3.87
C LYS A 185 3.43 13.84 3.79
N GLU A 186 3.94 14.61 2.83
CA GLU A 186 5.37 14.74 2.48
C GLU A 186 6.29 15.12 3.65
N SER A 187 5.83 15.89 4.63
CA SER A 187 6.61 16.22 5.85
C SER A 187 7.01 15.00 6.69
N PHE A 188 6.61 13.82 6.24
CA PHE A 188 6.79 12.54 6.90
C PHE A 188 8.11 11.85 6.56
N ILE A 189 8.67 12.12 5.36
CA ILE A 189 9.77 11.32 4.80
C ILE A 189 11.11 11.71 5.42
N ASN A 190 11.27 12.98 5.76
CA ASN A 190 12.50 13.48 6.39
C ASN A 190 12.58 13.16 7.90
N GLU A 191 11.43 12.86 8.51
CA GLU A 191 11.30 12.45 9.92
C GLU A 191 10.29 11.29 10.00
N MET A 192 10.65 10.11 9.51
CA MET A 192 9.77 8.96 9.64
C MET A 192 9.56 8.66 11.12
N ASN A 193 8.43 9.15 11.61
CA ASN A 193 8.07 9.17 13.00
C ASN A 193 6.95 8.14 13.22
N THR A 194 7.25 7.12 14.01
CA THR A 194 6.32 6.04 14.37
C THR A 194 4.94 6.56 14.82
N PRO A 195 4.79 7.61 15.65
CA PRO A 195 3.49 8.14 16.05
C PRO A 195 2.62 8.64 14.90
N ARG A 196 3.21 9.24 13.86
CA ARG A 196 2.44 9.72 12.70
C ARG A 196 1.98 8.55 11.83
N LEU A 197 2.84 7.58 11.58
CA LEU A 197 2.46 6.38 10.82
C LEU A 197 1.38 5.59 11.56
N ARG A 198 1.44 5.49 12.88
CA ARG A 198 0.36 4.91 13.70
C ARG A 198 -0.99 5.60 13.42
N LYS A 199 -1.03 6.94 13.35
CA LYS A 199 -2.27 7.66 13.00
C LYS A 199 -2.80 7.27 11.61
N VAL A 200 -1.92 7.13 10.62
CA VAL A 200 -2.31 6.69 9.27
C VAL A 200 -2.88 5.28 9.30
N ILE A 201 -2.27 4.38 10.07
CA ILE A 201 -2.72 2.99 10.23
C ILE A 201 -4.06 2.92 10.97
N VAL A 202 -4.26 3.72 12.03
CA VAL A 202 -5.55 3.82 12.72
C VAL A 202 -6.65 4.33 11.78
N ILE A 203 -6.36 5.33 10.95
CA ILE A 203 -7.31 5.80 9.91
C ILE A 203 -7.62 4.71 8.90
N LEU A 204 -6.64 3.91 8.52
CA LEU A 204 -6.83 2.78 7.61
C LEU A 204 -7.72 1.71 8.25
N ASP A 205 -7.44 1.35 9.49
CA ASP A 205 -8.22 0.39 10.29
C ASP A 205 -9.69 0.82 10.41
N ASP A 206 -9.94 2.09 10.73
CA ASP A 206 -11.29 2.70 10.78
C ASP A 206 -12.00 2.67 9.41
N LYS A 207 -11.29 2.98 8.31
CA LYS A 207 -11.85 2.89 6.96
C LYS A 207 -12.26 1.47 6.59
N LEU A 208 -11.45 0.47 6.95
CA LEU A 208 -11.77 -0.94 6.74
C LEU A 208 -13.01 -1.35 7.58
N GLY A 209 -13.07 -0.93 8.85
CA GLY A 209 -14.23 -1.16 9.71
C GLY A 209 -15.52 -0.55 9.16
N LYS A 210 -15.47 0.70 8.68
CA LYS A 210 -16.62 1.38 8.05
C LYS A 210 -17.04 0.69 6.74
N LEU A 211 -16.09 0.21 5.95
CA LEU A 211 -16.40 -0.52 4.72
C LEU A 211 -17.05 -1.86 5.03
N LEU A 212 -16.56 -2.58 6.06
CA LEU A 212 -17.14 -3.85 6.51
C LEU A 212 -18.59 -3.65 6.97
N ALA A 213 -18.84 -2.67 7.83
CA ALA A 213 -20.20 -2.38 8.30
C ALA A 213 -21.19 -2.08 7.15
N ARG A 214 -20.72 -1.38 6.10
CA ARG A 214 -21.53 -1.16 4.88
C ARG A 214 -21.75 -2.44 4.06
N ALA A 215 -20.79 -3.35 4.07
CA ALA A 215 -20.90 -4.62 3.37
C ALA A 215 -21.86 -5.58 4.08
N GLU A 216 -21.93 -5.57 5.41
CA GLU A 216 -22.83 -6.40 6.23
C GLU A 216 -24.26 -5.89 6.22
N ASN A 217 -24.49 -4.57 6.21
CA ASN A 217 -25.82 -3.97 6.19
C ASN A 217 -26.57 -4.14 4.83
N ARG A 218 -26.00 -4.81 3.86
CA ARG A 218 -26.59 -5.08 2.54
C ARG A 218 -27.11 -6.49 2.36
N GLU A 219 -26.85 -7.36 3.30
CA GLU A 219 -27.42 -8.70 3.42
C GLU A 219 -28.77 -8.67 4.15
#